data_7d38500d2b4cd89254e048b1000b30d4
#
_entry.id   7d38500d2b4cd89254e048b1000b30d4
#
_cell.length_a   1.000
_cell.length_b   1.000
_cell.length_c   1.000
_cell.angle_alpha   90.00
_cell.angle_beta   90.00
_cell.angle_gamma   90.00
#
_symmetry.space_group_name_H-M   'P 1'
#
loop_
_entity.id
_entity.type
_entity.pdbx_description
1 polymer ?
#
loop_
_entity_poly.entity_id
_entity_poly.type
_entity_poly.pdbx_seq_one_letter_code
_entity_poly.pdbx_strand_id
1 'polypeptide(L)'
;MTARPGRAPGTDAGEVLLSPEDYEAAARARLDRAVWDFIAGGSGDEVTLRGERAAYDRYRLRPRTLVDVSHCEPGTTLLGSPVSFPVGIAPMAYHRLVDAEGETATVQAAGAVGALTVTSTFASRTIEETARAASGPLWLQLYVLRERKVTESLVRRAEAAGYRALVVTVDAPRMARRERDLRNGFSLPPHIRPVNLDDGQAGGLHAGRAGSSTLAQHAAQHHDAAFTWQDLAWLRSLTSLPLVLKGVLTGQDARLAAESGVEGLIVSTHGGRQLDGAIAALDALPEVVAAVPDACEVLVDGGIRRGTDVLKALALGARAVLVGRPVLWGLAVGGAAGAERVLATLRAELEEAMALTGRPVLDAIAPDLLHLSPAAAAPSAGLPHLSPDHSSQPLLTNDRDMA
;
A
#
# COMPACT_ATOMS: atom_id res chain seq x y z
N MET A 1 32.64 -27.55 44.92
CA MET A 1 32.23 -26.73 43.75
C MET A 1 30.94 -27.31 43.25
N THR A 2 29.83 -26.75 43.68
CA THR A 2 28.48 -27.17 43.33
C THR A 2 28.02 -26.36 42.10
N ALA A 3 27.78 -27.06 41.00
CA ALA A 3 27.22 -26.47 39.76
C ALA A 3 25.82 -25.94 40.02
N ARG A 4 25.59 -24.68 39.67
CA ARG A 4 24.24 -24.06 39.64
C ARG A 4 23.42 -24.71 38.53
N PRO A 5 22.17 -25.09 38.78
CA PRO A 5 21.29 -25.57 37.71
C PRO A 5 21.00 -24.47 36.72
N GLY A 6 21.11 -24.79 35.42
CA GLY A 6 20.77 -23.89 34.33
C GLY A 6 19.31 -23.42 34.43
N ARG A 7 19.12 -22.12 34.34
CA ARG A 7 17.81 -21.46 34.27
C ARG A 7 17.13 -21.96 33.00
N ALA A 8 16.01 -22.64 33.13
CA ALA A 8 15.10 -22.94 32.01
C ALA A 8 14.74 -21.65 31.27
N PRO A 9 14.58 -21.66 29.90
CA PRO A 9 14.14 -20.47 29.19
C PRO A 9 12.77 -20.08 29.73
N GLY A 10 12.76 -18.94 30.43
CA GLY A 10 11.54 -18.35 30.97
C GLY A 10 10.60 -18.05 29.82
N THR A 11 9.34 -18.43 29.95
CA THR A 11 8.22 -17.85 29.24
C THR A 11 8.29 -16.34 29.46
N ASP A 12 8.72 -15.60 28.42
CA ASP A 12 8.54 -14.16 28.36
C ASP A 12 7.06 -13.90 28.60
N ALA A 13 6.73 -13.22 29.70
CA ALA A 13 5.43 -12.59 29.87
C ALA A 13 5.28 -11.67 28.65
N GLY A 14 4.40 -12.05 27.70
CA GLY A 14 4.35 -11.49 26.36
C GLY A 14 4.35 -9.98 26.41
N GLU A 15 5.30 -9.39 25.71
CA GLU A 15 5.37 -7.95 25.51
C GLU A 15 4.01 -7.47 25.00
N VAL A 16 3.43 -6.47 25.67
CA VAL A 16 2.12 -5.94 25.29
C VAL A 16 2.31 -5.06 24.05
N LEU A 17 1.83 -5.54 22.92
CA LEU A 17 1.90 -4.80 21.65
C LEU A 17 0.72 -3.84 21.57
N LEU A 18 1.00 -2.53 21.57
CA LEU A 18 0.01 -1.45 21.65
C LEU A 18 -0.16 -0.71 20.34
N SER A 19 0.83 -0.77 19.46
CA SER A 19 0.86 0.02 18.23
C SER A 19 1.30 -0.81 17.03
N PRO A 20 0.96 -0.41 15.79
CA PRO A 20 1.51 -1.03 14.59
C PRO A 20 3.05 -1.09 14.55
N GLU A 21 3.74 -0.14 15.16
CA GLU A 21 5.20 -0.11 15.27
C GLU A 21 5.72 -1.22 16.19
N ASP A 22 5.00 -1.57 17.25
CA ASP A 22 5.36 -2.71 18.11
C ASP A 22 5.24 -4.03 17.33
N TYR A 23 4.17 -4.15 16.52
CA TYR A 23 4.02 -5.29 15.61
C TYR A 23 5.11 -5.33 14.54
N GLU A 24 5.57 -4.18 14.03
CA GLU A 24 6.71 -4.10 13.11
C GLU A 24 7.97 -4.68 13.74
N ALA A 25 8.30 -4.23 14.96
CA ALA A 25 9.47 -4.70 15.68
C ALA A 25 9.41 -6.21 15.99
N ALA A 26 8.25 -6.69 16.45
CA ALA A 26 8.03 -8.10 16.75
C ALA A 26 8.05 -8.98 15.48
N ALA A 27 7.49 -8.52 14.37
CA ALA A 27 7.54 -9.23 13.08
C ALA A 27 8.95 -9.29 12.53
N ARG A 28 9.72 -8.20 12.63
CA ARG A 28 11.14 -8.17 12.22
C ARG A 28 11.98 -9.19 12.98
N ALA A 29 11.70 -9.40 14.27
CA ALA A 29 12.42 -10.38 15.10
C ALA A 29 12.06 -11.84 14.74
N ARG A 30 10.90 -12.09 14.13
CA ARG A 30 10.37 -13.44 13.81
C ARG A 30 10.62 -13.89 12.38
N LEU A 31 10.54 -12.93 11.43
CA LEU A 31 10.62 -13.24 10.01
C LEU A 31 12.07 -13.44 9.57
N ASP A 32 12.25 -14.39 8.64
CA ASP A 32 13.49 -14.52 7.90
C ASP A 32 13.88 -13.18 7.26
N ARG A 33 15.17 -12.83 7.28
CA ARG A 33 15.64 -11.55 6.77
C ARG A 33 15.21 -11.27 5.34
N ALA A 34 15.25 -12.28 4.46
CA ALA A 34 14.86 -12.10 3.07
C ALA A 34 13.35 -11.82 2.94
N VAL A 35 12.50 -12.51 3.72
CA VAL A 35 11.06 -12.26 3.79
C VAL A 35 10.77 -10.89 4.38
N TRP A 36 11.46 -10.53 5.46
CA TRP A 36 11.35 -9.19 6.07
C TRP A 36 11.69 -8.09 5.05
N ASP A 37 12.85 -8.19 4.40
CA ASP A 37 13.31 -7.19 3.44
C ASP A 37 12.37 -7.09 2.23
N PHE A 38 11.80 -8.22 1.77
CA PHE A 38 10.78 -8.23 0.73
C PHE A 38 9.52 -7.44 1.14
N ILE A 39 9.05 -7.55 2.39
CA ILE A 39 7.85 -6.88 2.89
C ILE A 39 8.15 -5.42 3.23
N ALA A 40 9.20 -5.18 4.00
CA ALA A 40 9.53 -3.87 4.55
C ALA A 40 10.17 -2.94 3.52
N GLY A 41 10.90 -3.49 2.54
CA GLY A 41 11.68 -2.74 1.57
C GLY A 41 10.86 -1.91 0.57
N GLY A 42 11.52 -0.90 0.02
CA GLY A 42 11.08 -0.07 -1.10
C GLY A 42 11.93 -0.28 -2.35
N SER A 43 11.79 0.62 -3.32
CA SER A 43 12.61 0.69 -4.52
C SER A 43 13.76 1.69 -4.35
N GLY A 44 14.81 1.52 -5.15
CA GLY A 44 15.96 2.43 -5.20
C GLY A 44 16.57 2.71 -3.83
N ASP A 45 16.73 3.98 -3.52
CA ASP A 45 17.24 4.50 -2.24
C ASP A 45 16.17 4.60 -1.15
N GLU A 46 14.93 4.16 -1.43
CA GLU A 46 13.77 4.22 -0.52
C GLU A 46 13.40 5.65 -0.09
N VAL A 47 13.62 6.65 -0.94
CA VAL A 47 13.25 8.05 -0.68
C VAL A 47 11.74 8.17 -0.55
N THR A 48 10.99 7.61 -1.53
CA THR A 48 9.52 7.61 -1.49
C THR A 48 8.99 6.84 -0.28
N LEU A 49 9.57 5.67 0.03
CA LEU A 49 9.16 4.88 1.19
C LEU A 49 9.23 5.69 2.51
N ARG A 50 10.33 6.42 2.72
CA ARG A 50 10.48 7.29 3.90
C ARG A 50 9.58 8.52 3.80
N GLY A 51 9.44 9.09 2.60
CA GLY A 51 8.57 10.22 2.31
C GLY A 51 7.10 9.98 2.64
N GLU A 52 6.60 8.78 2.39
CA GLU A 52 5.24 8.36 2.73
C GLU A 52 4.93 8.55 4.22
N ARG A 53 5.84 8.19 5.11
CA ARG A 53 5.63 8.38 6.55
C ARG A 53 5.78 9.85 6.94
N ALA A 54 6.83 10.52 6.43
CA ALA A 54 7.11 11.92 6.74
C ALA A 54 6.01 12.88 6.27
N ALA A 55 5.23 12.51 5.26
CA ALA A 55 4.12 13.32 4.78
C ALA A 55 3.07 13.56 5.87
N TYR A 56 2.75 12.55 6.66
CA TYR A 56 1.79 12.68 7.77
C TYR A 56 2.31 13.59 8.90
N ASP A 57 3.61 13.64 9.13
CA ASP A 57 4.21 14.43 10.22
C ASP A 57 4.15 15.95 9.97
N ARG A 58 3.95 16.36 8.71
CA ARG A 58 3.78 17.78 8.36
C ARG A 58 2.43 18.35 8.75
N TYR A 59 1.40 17.52 8.90
CA TYR A 59 0.08 17.96 9.31
C TYR A 59 -0.08 17.85 10.82
N ARG A 60 -0.55 18.97 11.46
CA ARG A 60 -0.96 19.01 12.87
C ARG A 60 -2.47 19.13 12.94
N LEU A 61 -3.08 18.51 13.95
CA LEU A 61 -4.51 18.55 14.18
C LEU A 61 -4.89 19.80 14.98
N ARG A 62 -5.99 20.44 14.61
CA ARG A 62 -6.56 21.62 15.28
C ARG A 62 -7.87 21.22 15.97
N PRO A 63 -7.84 20.87 17.26
CA PRO A 63 -9.04 20.43 17.97
C PRO A 63 -10.04 21.56 18.16
N ARG A 64 -11.33 21.23 18.12
CA ARG A 64 -12.42 22.10 18.57
C ARG A 64 -12.87 21.66 19.96
N THR A 65 -13.14 22.60 20.84
CA THR A 65 -13.58 22.35 22.21
C THR A 65 -15.08 22.49 22.35
N LEU A 66 -15.65 21.90 23.41
CA LEU A 66 -17.06 21.98 23.79
C LEU A 66 -18.02 21.47 22.69
N VAL A 67 -17.59 20.45 21.94
CA VAL A 67 -18.42 19.69 21.02
C VAL A 67 -18.89 18.42 21.72
N ASP A 68 -20.14 18.04 21.56
CA ASP A 68 -20.63 16.76 22.07
C ASP A 68 -20.01 15.61 21.27
N VAL A 69 -19.19 14.82 21.95
CA VAL A 69 -18.47 13.66 21.42
C VAL A 69 -18.79 12.40 22.24
N SER A 70 -19.92 12.39 22.95
CA SER A 70 -20.39 11.24 23.73
C SER A 70 -20.54 9.98 22.87
N HIS A 71 -20.75 10.17 21.56
CA HIS A 71 -20.79 9.11 20.54
C HIS A 71 -19.99 9.54 19.31
N CYS A 72 -19.12 8.64 18.81
CA CYS A 72 -18.44 8.80 17.54
C CYS A 72 -18.89 7.71 16.58
N GLU A 73 -19.18 8.10 15.32
CA GLU A 73 -19.66 7.21 14.28
C GLU A 73 -18.67 7.14 13.12
N PRO A 74 -17.68 6.21 13.19
CA PRO A 74 -16.68 6.05 12.12
C PRO A 74 -17.18 5.21 10.95
N GLY A 75 -18.40 4.66 11.00
CA GLY A 75 -18.98 3.82 9.96
C GLY A 75 -19.21 4.57 8.64
N THR A 76 -19.03 3.89 7.51
CA THR A 76 -19.27 4.45 6.17
C THR A 76 -19.59 3.37 5.15
N THR A 77 -19.74 3.76 3.88
CA THR A 77 -19.85 2.86 2.73
C THR A 77 -18.70 3.12 1.75
N LEU A 78 -18.21 2.08 1.12
CA LEU A 78 -17.19 2.16 0.05
C LEU A 78 -17.75 1.45 -1.18
N LEU A 79 -18.00 2.20 -2.25
CA LEU A 79 -18.68 1.74 -3.48
C LEU A 79 -19.92 0.89 -3.14
N GLY A 80 -20.76 1.42 -2.24
CA GLY A 80 -21.99 0.76 -1.78
C GLY A 80 -21.79 -0.38 -0.78
N SER A 81 -20.57 -0.75 -0.42
CA SER A 81 -20.29 -1.78 0.58
C SER A 81 -20.16 -1.16 1.98
N PRO A 82 -20.97 -1.55 3.00
CA PRO A 82 -20.85 -1.01 4.34
C PRO A 82 -19.56 -1.48 5.01
N VAL A 83 -18.90 -0.57 5.72
CA VAL A 83 -17.73 -0.83 6.56
C VAL A 83 -17.87 -0.14 7.91
N SER A 84 -17.34 -0.75 8.96
CA SER A 84 -17.47 -0.22 10.33
C SER A 84 -16.61 1.03 10.58
N PHE A 85 -15.59 1.26 9.76
CA PHE A 85 -14.69 2.41 9.82
C PHE A 85 -13.92 2.55 8.50
N PRO A 86 -13.40 3.74 8.16
CA PRO A 86 -12.83 4.03 6.84
C PRO A 86 -11.39 3.54 6.68
N VAL A 87 -11.12 2.29 7.11
CA VAL A 87 -9.82 1.65 6.92
C VAL A 87 -10.03 0.28 6.30
N GLY A 88 -9.40 0.04 5.15
CA GLY A 88 -9.36 -1.25 4.49
C GLY A 88 -7.96 -1.83 4.42
N ILE A 89 -7.84 -3.07 3.98
CA ILE A 89 -6.57 -3.75 3.75
C ILE A 89 -6.17 -3.54 2.28
N ALA A 90 -4.96 -2.98 2.07
CA ALA A 90 -4.37 -2.82 0.74
C ALA A 90 -4.02 -4.17 0.11
N PRO A 91 -4.03 -4.28 -1.22
CA PRO A 91 -3.64 -5.51 -1.89
C PRO A 91 -2.15 -5.79 -1.70
N MET A 92 -1.85 -6.96 -1.16
CA MET A 92 -0.50 -7.47 -0.95
C MET A 92 -0.41 -8.90 -1.47
N ALA A 93 0.76 -9.26 -2.00
CA ALA A 93 1.01 -10.59 -2.53
C ALA A 93 1.50 -11.56 -1.43
N TYR A 94 1.17 -12.84 -1.59
CA TYR A 94 1.82 -13.95 -0.89
C TYR A 94 1.75 -13.88 0.65
N HIS A 95 0.59 -13.71 1.24
CA HIS A 95 0.44 -13.66 2.69
C HIS A 95 0.94 -14.93 3.40
N ARG A 96 1.01 -16.06 2.69
CA ARG A 96 1.63 -17.29 3.22
C ARG A 96 3.14 -17.21 3.46
N LEU A 97 3.79 -16.12 3.05
CA LEU A 97 5.17 -15.83 3.49
C LEU A 97 5.26 -15.54 4.98
N VAL A 98 4.20 -15.06 5.61
CA VAL A 98 4.19 -14.62 7.01
C VAL A 98 3.29 -15.46 7.91
N ASP A 99 2.25 -16.11 7.35
CA ASP A 99 1.32 -16.95 8.08
C ASP A 99 0.81 -18.11 7.20
N ALA A 100 0.71 -19.32 7.73
CA ALA A 100 0.35 -20.51 6.96
C ALA A 100 -1.04 -20.43 6.32
N GLU A 101 -2.01 -19.77 6.98
CA GLU A 101 -3.35 -19.54 6.47
C GLU A 101 -3.40 -18.42 5.43
N GLY A 102 -2.44 -17.48 5.46
CA GLY A 102 -2.28 -16.45 4.44
C GLY A 102 -3.49 -15.53 4.30
N GLU A 103 -4.01 -15.37 3.09
CA GLU A 103 -5.12 -14.47 2.79
C GLU A 103 -6.43 -14.86 3.51
N THR A 104 -6.64 -16.15 3.84
CA THR A 104 -7.83 -16.56 4.61
C THR A 104 -7.81 -15.99 6.02
N ALA A 105 -6.66 -16.00 6.70
CA ALA A 105 -6.49 -15.35 7.99
C ALA A 105 -6.70 -13.82 7.90
N THR A 106 -6.22 -13.22 6.82
CA THR A 106 -6.36 -11.77 6.57
C THR A 106 -7.83 -11.35 6.45
N VAL A 107 -8.63 -12.06 5.63
CA VAL A 107 -10.04 -11.70 5.44
C VAL A 107 -10.89 -12.00 6.66
N GLN A 108 -10.54 -13.01 7.45
CA GLN A 108 -11.15 -13.28 8.74
C GLN A 108 -10.91 -12.13 9.73
N ALA A 109 -9.67 -11.67 9.83
CA ALA A 109 -9.30 -10.52 10.67
C ALA A 109 -10.06 -9.24 10.26
N ALA A 110 -10.13 -8.96 8.96
CA ALA A 110 -10.86 -7.80 8.44
C ALA A 110 -12.37 -7.91 8.73
N GLY A 111 -12.94 -9.08 8.50
CA GLY A 111 -14.35 -9.32 8.74
C GLY A 111 -14.76 -9.18 10.21
N ALA A 112 -13.89 -9.62 11.14
CA ALA A 112 -14.11 -9.50 12.58
C ALA A 112 -14.27 -8.03 13.05
N VAL A 113 -13.61 -7.09 12.38
CA VAL A 113 -13.70 -5.65 12.69
C VAL A 113 -14.58 -4.87 11.70
N GLY A 114 -15.15 -5.52 10.70
CA GLY A 114 -15.99 -4.88 9.66
C GLY A 114 -15.22 -4.02 8.68
N ALA A 115 -14.00 -4.41 8.32
CA ALA A 115 -13.14 -3.71 7.37
C ALA A 115 -13.23 -4.30 5.95
N LEU A 116 -12.95 -3.46 4.92
CA LEU A 116 -12.75 -3.89 3.55
C LEU A 116 -11.43 -4.64 3.40
N THR A 117 -11.39 -5.68 2.56
CA THR A 117 -10.14 -6.27 2.09
C THR A 117 -10.03 -6.20 0.57
N VAL A 118 -8.90 -5.68 0.08
CA VAL A 118 -8.52 -5.78 -1.33
C VAL A 118 -7.51 -6.94 -1.46
N THR A 119 -7.92 -8.02 -2.13
CA THR A 119 -7.05 -9.18 -2.36
C THR A 119 -6.23 -9.03 -3.63
N SER A 120 -5.07 -9.68 -3.71
CA SER A 120 -4.14 -9.51 -4.82
C SER A 120 -4.33 -10.59 -5.91
N THR A 121 -4.05 -10.23 -7.18
CA THR A 121 -3.82 -11.20 -8.26
C THR A 121 -2.78 -12.26 -7.86
N PHE A 122 -1.75 -11.85 -7.11
CA PHE A 122 -0.68 -12.73 -6.64
C PHE A 122 -0.93 -13.27 -5.22
N ALA A 123 -2.19 -13.46 -4.86
CA ALA A 123 -2.53 -14.13 -3.61
C ALA A 123 -2.05 -15.59 -3.59
N SER A 124 -1.70 -16.07 -2.41
CA SER A 124 -1.30 -17.46 -2.14
C SER A 124 -2.47 -18.37 -1.76
N ARG A 125 -3.68 -17.82 -1.71
CA ARG A 125 -4.97 -18.52 -1.63
C ARG A 125 -5.82 -18.16 -2.84
N THR A 126 -6.70 -19.06 -3.25
CA THR A 126 -7.58 -18.79 -4.40
C THR A 126 -8.63 -17.73 -4.08
N ILE A 127 -9.14 -17.08 -5.13
CA ILE A 127 -10.25 -16.13 -5.05
C ILE A 127 -11.41 -16.76 -4.28
N GLU A 128 -11.72 -18.01 -4.56
CA GLU A 128 -12.84 -18.76 -3.99
C GLU A 128 -12.61 -19.16 -2.53
N GLU A 129 -11.38 -19.57 -2.15
CA GLU A 129 -11.02 -19.87 -0.76
C GLU A 129 -11.12 -18.61 0.09
N THR A 130 -10.59 -17.50 -0.42
CA THR A 130 -10.61 -16.21 0.25
C THR A 130 -12.04 -15.72 0.44
N ALA A 131 -12.89 -15.81 -0.59
CA ALA A 131 -14.29 -15.41 -0.51
C ALA A 131 -15.08 -16.23 0.51
N ARG A 132 -14.85 -17.54 0.56
CA ARG A 132 -15.52 -18.41 1.56
C ARG A 132 -15.13 -18.10 3.00
N ALA A 133 -13.92 -17.62 3.22
CA ALA A 133 -13.43 -17.28 4.56
C ALA A 133 -13.83 -15.86 5.01
N ALA A 134 -14.24 -15.01 4.07
CA ALA A 134 -14.56 -13.61 4.36
C ALA A 134 -15.97 -13.44 4.91
N SER A 135 -16.11 -12.57 5.92
CA SER A 135 -17.38 -12.05 6.42
C SER A 135 -17.61 -10.56 6.13
N GLY A 136 -16.60 -9.88 5.56
CA GLY A 136 -16.66 -8.49 5.14
C GLY A 136 -16.57 -8.32 3.63
N PRO A 137 -16.63 -7.07 3.12
CA PRO A 137 -16.56 -6.80 1.70
C PRO A 137 -15.17 -7.10 1.12
N LEU A 138 -15.17 -7.66 -0.10
CA LEU A 138 -13.96 -8.01 -0.85
C LEU A 138 -13.91 -7.25 -2.18
N TRP A 139 -12.74 -6.70 -2.50
CA TRP A 139 -12.38 -6.22 -3.82
C TRP A 139 -11.20 -7.03 -4.36
N LEU A 140 -11.13 -7.25 -5.67
CA LEU A 140 -10.00 -7.95 -6.30
C LEU A 140 -9.06 -6.94 -6.98
N GLN A 141 -7.79 -6.92 -6.56
CA GLN A 141 -6.77 -6.20 -7.31
C GLN A 141 -6.33 -7.00 -8.52
N LEU A 142 -6.28 -6.32 -9.67
CA LEU A 142 -5.85 -6.84 -10.96
C LEU A 142 -4.57 -6.17 -11.44
N TYR A 143 -3.62 -6.97 -11.91
CA TYR A 143 -2.70 -6.58 -12.96
C TYR A 143 -3.29 -7.01 -14.30
N VAL A 144 -3.28 -6.13 -15.27
CA VAL A 144 -3.68 -6.53 -16.63
C VAL A 144 -2.53 -7.30 -17.25
N LEU A 145 -2.83 -8.53 -17.67
CA LEU A 145 -1.84 -9.44 -18.23
C LEU A 145 -1.88 -9.40 -19.76
N ARG A 146 -0.72 -9.64 -20.41
CA ARG A 146 -0.60 -9.73 -21.88
C ARG A 146 -1.57 -10.76 -22.46
N GLU A 147 -1.74 -11.88 -21.76
CA GLU A 147 -2.75 -12.87 -22.10
C GLU A 147 -4.10 -12.43 -21.50
N ARG A 148 -4.87 -11.70 -22.30
CA ARG A 148 -6.16 -11.12 -21.92
C ARG A 148 -7.14 -12.14 -21.33
N LYS A 149 -7.15 -13.38 -21.83
CA LYS A 149 -8.01 -14.47 -21.34
C LYS A 149 -7.81 -14.78 -19.86
N VAL A 150 -6.57 -14.63 -19.36
CA VAL A 150 -6.29 -14.81 -17.93
C VAL A 150 -6.93 -13.71 -17.10
N THR A 151 -6.80 -12.47 -17.54
CA THR A 151 -7.49 -11.34 -16.89
C THR A 151 -9.00 -11.53 -16.91
N GLU A 152 -9.59 -11.95 -18.05
CA GLU A 152 -11.02 -12.29 -18.15
C GLU A 152 -11.43 -13.39 -17.17
N SER A 153 -10.62 -14.45 -17.05
CA SER A 153 -10.87 -15.53 -16.10
C SER A 153 -10.88 -15.04 -14.66
N LEU A 154 -9.90 -14.19 -14.25
CA LEU A 154 -9.84 -13.60 -12.92
C LEU A 154 -11.06 -12.74 -12.61
N VAL A 155 -11.49 -11.91 -13.57
CA VAL A 155 -12.69 -11.07 -13.44
C VAL A 155 -13.93 -11.92 -13.20
N ARG A 156 -14.18 -12.91 -14.05
CA ARG A 156 -15.36 -13.81 -13.93
C ARG A 156 -15.36 -14.59 -12.62
N ARG A 157 -14.20 -15.08 -12.19
CA ARG A 157 -14.07 -15.79 -10.90
C ARG A 157 -14.37 -14.88 -9.73
N ALA A 158 -13.89 -13.63 -9.76
CA ALA A 158 -14.18 -12.65 -8.73
C ALA A 158 -15.68 -12.31 -8.65
N GLU A 159 -16.33 -12.07 -9.78
CA GLU A 159 -17.79 -11.86 -9.82
C GLU A 159 -18.56 -13.05 -9.27
N ALA A 160 -18.24 -14.26 -9.71
CA ALA A 160 -18.88 -15.49 -9.26
C ALA A 160 -18.65 -15.76 -7.77
N ALA A 161 -17.51 -15.33 -7.22
CA ALA A 161 -17.19 -15.44 -5.80
C ALA A 161 -17.76 -14.30 -4.94
N GLY A 162 -18.45 -13.31 -5.53
CA GLY A 162 -19.14 -12.24 -4.81
C GLY A 162 -18.26 -11.05 -4.43
N TYR A 163 -17.13 -10.86 -5.09
CA TYR A 163 -16.35 -9.62 -4.95
C TYR A 163 -17.17 -8.41 -5.41
N ARG A 164 -16.91 -7.24 -4.82
CA ARG A 164 -17.74 -6.04 -4.99
C ARG A 164 -17.13 -4.96 -5.88
N ALA A 165 -15.83 -5.03 -6.17
CA ALA A 165 -15.14 -4.12 -7.09
C ALA A 165 -13.85 -4.75 -7.61
N LEU A 166 -13.34 -4.20 -8.71
CA LEU A 166 -12.02 -4.52 -9.28
C LEU A 166 -11.08 -3.32 -9.10
N VAL A 167 -9.90 -3.58 -8.57
CA VAL A 167 -8.86 -2.57 -8.35
C VAL A 167 -7.72 -2.79 -9.35
N VAL A 168 -7.69 -2.00 -10.40
CA VAL A 168 -6.68 -2.09 -11.46
C VAL A 168 -5.44 -1.32 -11.04
N THR A 169 -4.32 -2.01 -10.88
CA THR A 169 -3.04 -1.39 -10.56
C THR A 169 -2.39 -0.83 -11.81
N VAL A 170 -2.18 0.50 -11.86
CA VAL A 170 -1.68 1.22 -13.03
C VAL A 170 -0.28 1.81 -12.84
N ASP A 171 0.30 1.76 -11.65
CA ASP A 171 1.64 2.25 -11.31
C ASP A 171 2.76 1.22 -11.51
N ALA A 172 2.44 0.05 -12.05
CA ALA A 172 3.37 -1.07 -12.19
C ALA A 172 3.46 -1.62 -13.62
N PRO A 173 3.65 -0.79 -14.66
CA PRO A 173 3.88 -1.28 -16.02
C PRO A 173 5.16 -2.12 -16.11
N ARG A 174 6.09 -1.87 -15.19
CA ARG A 174 7.31 -2.66 -14.93
C ARG A 174 7.57 -2.69 -13.42
N MET A 175 8.17 -3.78 -12.94
CA MET A 175 8.62 -3.84 -11.55
C MET A 175 9.86 -2.98 -11.36
N ALA A 176 9.80 -2.11 -10.37
CA ALA A 176 10.97 -1.32 -9.97
C ALA A 176 12.06 -2.19 -9.33
N ARG A 177 13.28 -1.69 -9.36
CA ARG A 177 14.45 -2.34 -8.76
C ARG A 177 14.38 -2.22 -7.24
N ARG A 178 14.22 -3.35 -6.56
CA ARG A 178 14.21 -3.45 -5.10
C ARG A 178 15.56 -3.99 -4.65
N GLU A 179 16.41 -3.11 -4.15
CA GLU A 179 17.80 -3.48 -3.88
C GLU A 179 17.94 -4.45 -2.72
N ARG A 180 17.06 -4.40 -1.73
CA ARG A 180 17.07 -5.38 -0.63
C ARG A 180 16.82 -6.80 -1.16
N ASP A 181 15.82 -6.97 -2.03
CA ASP A 181 15.51 -8.26 -2.65
C ASP A 181 16.69 -8.81 -3.47
N LEU A 182 17.37 -7.91 -4.22
CA LEU A 182 18.55 -8.28 -5.01
C LEU A 182 19.74 -8.67 -4.14
N ARG A 183 20.02 -7.93 -3.06
CA ARG A 183 21.11 -8.22 -2.14
C ARG A 183 20.89 -9.54 -1.40
N ASN A 184 19.64 -9.85 -1.04
CA ASN A 184 19.28 -11.09 -0.34
C ASN A 184 19.05 -12.28 -1.28
N GLY A 185 19.03 -12.06 -2.60
CA GLY A 185 18.67 -13.08 -3.57
C GLY A 185 17.26 -13.63 -3.36
N PHE A 186 16.31 -12.76 -2.98
CA PHE A 186 14.95 -13.19 -2.64
C PHE A 186 14.29 -13.94 -3.79
N SER A 187 13.76 -15.11 -3.47
CA SER A 187 12.89 -15.91 -4.33
C SER A 187 11.76 -16.49 -3.49
N LEU A 188 10.63 -16.78 -4.14
CA LEU A 188 9.52 -17.42 -3.42
C LEU A 188 9.92 -18.83 -2.96
N PRO A 189 9.59 -19.22 -1.73
CA PRO A 189 9.68 -20.62 -1.29
C PRO A 189 8.88 -21.54 -2.22
N PRO A 190 9.32 -22.78 -2.50
CA PRO A 190 8.69 -23.67 -3.47
C PRO A 190 7.21 -23.96 -3.21
N HIS A 191 6.76 -23.89 -1.96
CA HIS A 191 5.37 -24.13 -1.56
C HIS A 191 4.47 -22.90 -1.64
N ILE A 192 5.03 -21.73 -2.02
CA ILE A 192 4.30 -20.48 -2.17
C ILE A 192 4.28 -20.06 -3.63
N ARG A 193 3.09 -19.89 -4.20
CA ARG A 193 2.89 -19.48 -5.59
C ARG A 193 1.64 -18.60 -5.72
N PRO A 194 1.52 -17.83 -6.81
CA PRO A 194 0.29 -17.10 -7.13
C PRO A 194 -0.74 -18.10 -7.65
N VAL A 195 -1.55 -18.67 -6.75
CA VAL A 195 -2.46 -19.79 -7.06
C VAL A 195 -3.64 -19.42 -7.99
N ASN A 196 -3.85 -18.14 -8.24
CA ASN A 196 -4.90 -17.65 -9.13
C ASN A 196 -4.46 -17.60 -10.61
N LEU A 197 -3.16 -17.77 -10.86
CA LEU A 197 -2.57 -17.92 -12.19
C LEU A 197 -2.33 -19.39 -12.47
N ASP A 198 -2.41 -19.78 -13.75
CA ASP A 198 -2.07 -21.14 -14.15
C ASP A 198 -0.55 -21.40 -14.10
N ASP A 199 -0.14 -22.67 -14.25
CA ASP A 199 1.27 -23.06 -14.16
C ASP A 199 2.14 -22.42 -15.26
N GLY A 200 1.56 -22.08 -16.41
CA GLY A 200 2.26 -21.37 -17.49
C GLY A 200 2.63 -19.94 -17.11
N GLN A 201 1.78 -19.27 -16.32
CA GLN A 201 2.02 -17.90 -15.87
C GLN A 201 2.69 -17.81 -14.49
N ALA A 202 2.63 -18.86 -13.69
CA ALA A 202 3.34 -18.95 -12.41
C ALA A 202 4.80 -19.40 -12.57
N GLY A 203 5.23 -19.76 -13.78
CA GLY A 203 6.57 -20.29 -14.07
C GLY A 203 7.69 -19.28 -13.77
N GLY A 204 8.85 -19.78 -13.33
CA GLY A 204 10.06 -18.97 -13.13
C GLY A 204 10.19 -18.24 -11.79
N LEU A 205 9.14 -18.19 -10.96
CA LEU A 205 9.15 -17.46 -9.67
C LEU A 205 10.07 -18.08 -8.60
N HIS A 206 10.44 -19.36 -8.77
CA HIS A 206 11.27 -20.10 -7.81
C HIS A 206 12.75 -20.22 -8.25
N ALA A 207 13.07 -19.82 -9.46
CA ALA A 207 14.43 -19.96 -10.02
C ALA A 207 15.27 -18.71 -9.75
N GLY A 208 15.58 -18.43 -8.49
CA GLY A 208 16.41 -17.28 -8.11
C GLY A 208 17.82 -17.35 -8.68
N ARG A 209 18.30 -16.24 -9.28
CA ARG A 209 19.70 -16.02 -9.63
C ARG A 209 20.22 -14.84 -8.81
N ALA A 210 21.39 -14.97 -8.21
CA ALA A 210 22.03 -13.85 -7.54
C ALA A 210 22.09 -12.62 -8.45
N GLY A 211 21.68 -11.46 -7.94
CA GLY A 211 21.65 -10.20 -8.68
C GLY A 211 20.44 -10.02 -9.63
N SER A 212 19.48 -10.96 -9.66
CA SER A 212 18.24 -10.82 -10.42
C SER A 212 17.01 -11.03 -9.53
N SER A 213 15.93 -10.29 -9.79
CA SER A 213 14.65 -10.48 -9.12
C SER A 213 13.76 -11.36 -9.99
N THR A 214 13.42 -12.55 -9.49
CA THR A 214 12.48 -13.47 -10.17
C THR A 214 11.10 -12.86 -10.34
N LEU A 215 10.66 -12.06 -9.36
CA LEU A 215 9.39 -11.32 -9.42
C LEU A 215 9.41 -10.25 -10.52
N ALA A 216 10.53 -9.52 -10.69
CA ALA A 216 10.65 -8.52 -11.75
C ALA A 216 10.68 -9.16 -13.13
N GLN A 217 11.34 -10.32 -13.29
CA GLN A 217 11.34 -11.08 -14.54
C GLN A 217 9.94 -11.59 -14.87
N HIS A 218 9.23 -12.14 -13.89
CA HIS A 218 7.84 -12.59 -14.06
C HIS A 218 6.93 -11.44 -14.50
N ALA A 219 6.99 -10.29 -13.83
CA ALA A 219 6.20 -9.13 -14.21
C ALA A 219 6.54 -8.64 -15.63
N ALA A 220 7.82 -8.61 -16.01
CA ALA A 220 8.25 -8.21 -17.35
C ALA A 220 7.73 -9.15 -18.44
N GLN A 221 7.52 -10.43 -18.12
CA GLN A 221 7.01 -11.43 -19.06
C GLN A 221 5.49 -11.39 -19.20
N HIS A 222 4.77 -11.14 -18.11
CA HIS A 222 3.32 -11.36 -18.03
C HIS A 222 2.49 -10.06 -17.97
N HIS A 223 3.01 -8.96 -17.37
CA HIS A 223 2.25 -7.72 -17.32
C HIS A 223 2.16 -7.07 -18.71
N ASP A 224 1.01 -6.51 -19.03
CA ASP A 224 0.80 -5.74 -20.25
C ASP A 224 1.24 -4.30 -20.07
N ALA A 225 2.49 -4.03 -20.38
CA ALA A 225 3.04 -2.65 -20.31
C ALA A 225 2.49 -1.72 -21.42
N ALA A 226 1.73 -2.25 -22.37
CA ALA A 226 1.07 -1.48 -23.42
C ALA A 226 -0.38 -1.11 -23.07
N PHE A 227 -0.89 -1.50 -21.90
CA PHE A 227 -2.22 -1.15 -21.42
C PHE A 227 -2.35 0.37 -21.23
N THR A 228 -3.38 0.96 -21.84
CA THR A 228 -3.63 2.40 -21.91
C THR A 228 -5.03 2.76 -21.44
N TRP A 229 -5.35 4.06 -21.38
CA TRP A 229 -6.70 4.57 -21.11
C TRP A 229 -7.77 4.00 -22.05
N GLN A 230 -7.43 3.78 -23.32
CA GLN A 230 -8.34 3.21 -24.32
C GLN A 230 -8.73 1.76 -24.01
N ASP A 231 -7.83 1.03 -23.37
CA ASP A 231 -8.05 -0.38 -23.01
C ASP A 231 -9.01 -0.56 -21.82
N LEU A 232 -9.28 0.50 -21.05
CA LEU A 232 -10.25 0.44 -19.95
C LEU A 232 -11.67 0.11 -20.46
N ALA A 233 -12.02 0.52 -21.67
CA ALA A 233 -13.29 0.18 -22.29
C ALA A 233 -13.43 -1.35 -22.48
N TRP A 234 -12.35 -2.03 -22.86
CA TRP A 234 -12.34 -3.50 -22.91
C TRP A 234 -12.56 -4.11 -21.53
N LEU A 235 -11.85 -3.65 -20.49
CA LEU A 235 -12.03 -4.18 -19.15
C LEU A 235 -13.47 -3.94 -18.64
N ARG A 236 -14.03 -2.74 -18.88
CA ARG A 236 -15.42 -2.41 -18.56
C ARG A 236 -16.42 -3.35 -19.27
N SER A 237 -16.13 -3.79 -20.48
CA SER A 237 -17.00 -4.74 -21.21
C SER A 237 -17.07 -6.13 -20.59
N LEU A 238 -16.13 -6.48 -19.71
CA LEU A 238 -16.06 -7.80 -19.08
C LEU A 238 -16.93 -7.91 -17.83
N THR A 239 -17.29 -6.78 -17.19
CA THR A 239 -17.86 -6.77 -15.84
C THR A 239 -18.77 -5.58 -15.59
N SER A 240 -19.77 -5.77 -14.72
CA SER A 240 -20.58 -4.71 -14.14
C SER A 240 -20.05 -4.20 -12.78
N LEU A 241 -19.01 -4.84 -12.24
CA LEU A 241 -18.41 -4.40 -10.98
C LEU A 241 -17.79 -3.02 -11.11
N PRO A 242 -17.84 -2.17 -10.08
CA PRO A 242 -17.10 -0.92 -10.04
C PRO A 242 -15.61 -1.13 -10.35
N LEU A 243 -15.04 -0.24 -11.17
CA LEU A 243 -13.61 -0.18 -11.45
C LEU A 243 -12.94 0.91 -10.61
N VAL A 244 -11.84 0.54 -9.98
CA VAL A 244 -11.02 1.43 -9.17
C VAL A 244 -9.61 1.42 -9.75
N LEU A 245 -9.01 2.59 -10.04
CA LEU A 245 -7.61 2.66 -10.47
C LEU A 245 -6.71 2.92 -9.25
N LYS A 246 -5.67 2.10 -9.09
CA LYS A 246 -4.70 2.23 -8.01
C LYS A 246 -3.33 2.64 -8.54
N GLY A 247 -2.78 3.73 -7.97
CA GLY A 247 -1.46 4.25 -8.36
C GLY A 247 -1.53 5.60 -9.08
N VAL A 248 -2.66 6.30 -8.98
CA VAL A 248 -2.85 7.65 -9.53
C VAL A 248 -2.26 8.67 -8.57
N LEU A 249 -1.43 9.61 -9.09
CA LEU A 249 -0.74 10.64 -8.30
C LEU A 249 -0.93 12.06 -8.85
N THR A 250 -1.68 12.24 -9.94
CA THR A 250 -1.87 13.56 -10.57
C THR A 250 -3.35 13.84 -10.80
N GLY A 251 -3.74 15.12 -10.69
CA GLY A 251 -5.10 15.55 -11.02
C GLY A 251 -5.42 15.37 -12.50
N GLN A 252 -4.41 15.37 -13.39
CA GLN A 252 -4.61 15.10 -14.81
C GLN A 252 -5.08 13.66 -15.03
N ASP A 253 -4.39 12.67 -14.45
CA ASP A 253 -4.78 11.26 -14.57
C ASP A 253 -6.10 10.98 -13.86
N ALA A 254 -6.37 11.68 -12.74
CA ALA A 254 -7.63 11.57 -12.03
C ALA A 254 -8.82 12.00 -12.89
N ARG A 255 -8.70 13.11 -13.65
CA ARG A 255 -9.74 13.53 -14.61
C ARG A 255 -9.94 12.49 -15.71
N LEU A 256 -8.86 12.00 -16.32
CA LEU A 256 -8.94 10.96 -17.35
C LEU A 256 -9.61 9.68 -16.84
N ALA A 257 -9.34 9.29 -15.58
CA ALA A 257 -9.99 8.16 -14.94
C ALA A 257 -11.51 8.38 -14.81
N ALA A 258 -11.93 9.54 -14.30
CA ALA A 258 -13.34 9.90 -14.17
C ALA A 258 -14.04 9.95 -15.55
N GLU A 259 -13.41 10.56 -16.56
CA GLU A 259 -13.90 10.59 -17.93
C GLU A 259 -14.02 9.19 -18.56
N SER A 260 -13.19 8.24 -18.13
CA SER A 260 -13.23 6.85 -18.55
C SER A 260 -14.30 6.01 -17.82
N GLY A 261 -15.10 6.62 -16.94
CA GLY A 261 -16.18 5.96 -16.20
C GLY A 261 -15.67 5.06 -15.06
N VAL A 262 -14.56 5.43 -14.44
CA VAL A 262 -14.03 4.74 -13.24
C VAL A 262 -14.75 5.28 -12.01
N GLU A 263 -15.20 4.37 -11.13
CA GLU A 263 -15.99 4.73 -9.95
C GLU A 263 -15.15 5.05 -8.71
N GLY A 264 -13.85 4.74 -8.74
CA GLY A 264 -12.96 5.07 -7.62
C GLY A 264 -11.50 5.13 -7.97
N LEU A 265 -10.74 5.83 -7.13
CA LEU A 265 -9.28 5.97 -7.24
C LEU A 265 -8.63 5.59 -5.91
N ILE A 266 -7.44 4.98 -5.98
CA ILE A 266 -6.55 4.82 -4.84
C ILE A 266 -5.27 5.60 -5.15
N VAL A 267 -5.09 6.74 -4.47
CA VAL A 267 -3.86 7.53 -4.53
C VAL A 267 -2.76 6.73 -3.84
N SER A 268 -1.71 6.38 -4.57
CA SER A 268 -0.74 5.38 -4.10
C SER A 268 0.59 5.51 -4.81
N THR A 269 1.67 5.30 -4.08
CA THR A 269 3.03 5.08 -4.62
C THR A 269 3.41 3.60 -4.59
N HIS A 270 2.41 2.71 -4.46
CA HIS A 270 2.66 1.28 -4.23
C HIS A 270 3.46 1.02 -2.94
N GLY A 271 3.27 1.87 -1.94
CA GLY A 271 4.02 1.83 -0.68
C GLY A 271 5.52 2.09 -0.84
N GLY A 272 5.93 2.95 -1.79
CA GLY A 272 7.32 3.27 -2.11
C GLY A 272 8.08 2.12 -2.78
N ARG A 273 7.38 1.23 -3.48
CA ARG A 273 7.96 0.01 -4.08
C ARG A 273 8.07 0.09 -5.61
N GLN A 274 7.63 1.19 -6.22
CA GLN A 274 7.68 1.46 -7.65
C GLN A 274 8.62 2.64 -7.92
N LEU A 275 8.17 3.74 -8.49
CA LEU A 275 9.05 4.89 -8.79
C LEU A 275 9.60 5.49 -7.48
N ASP A 276 10.92 5.36 -7.26
CA ASP A 276 11.56 6.08 -6.16
C ASP A 276 11.78 7.54 -6.52
N GLY A 277 11.61 8.45 -5.56
CA GLY A 277 11.58 9.89 -5.79
C GLY A 277 10.20 10.43 -6.23
N ALA A 278 9.15 9.57 -6.27
CA ALA A 278 7.79 10.05 -6.48
C ALA A 278 7.29 10.88 -5.30
N ILE A 279 6.34 11.79 -5.57
CA ILE A 279 5.60 12.52 -4.53
C ILE A 279 4.88 11.52 -3.59
N ALA A 280 4.83 11.81 -2.30
CA ALA A 280 4.06 10.97 -1.37
C ALA A 280 2.56 10.99 -1.69
N ALA A 281 1.89 9.85 -1.50
CA ALA A 281 0.46 9.72 -1.81
C ALA A 281 -0.40 10.74 -1.05
N LEU A 282 -0.08 11.00 0.22
CA LEU A 282 -0.80 12.01 1.01
C LEU A 282 -0.67 13.43 0.43
N ASP A 283 0.47 13.75 -0.19
CA ASP A 283 0.70 15.06 -0.81
C ASP A 283 -0.02 15.22 -2.14
N ALA A 284 -0.15 14.13 -2.89
CA ALA A 284 -0.90 14.10 -4.15
C ALA A 284 -2.42 14.11 -3.92
N LEU A 285 -2.88 13.66 -2.74
CA LEU A 285 -4.30 13.44 -2.44
C LEU A 285 -5.19 14.67 -2.70
N PRO A 286 -4.86 15.90 -2.22
CA PRO A 286 -5.74 17.05 -2.42
C PRO A 286 -5.93 17.41 -3.90
N GLU A 287 -4.88 17.30 -4.72
CA GLU A 287 -4.94 17.54 -6.17
C GLU A 287 -5.86 16.52 -6.86
N VAL A 288 -5.73 15.25 -6.50
CA VAL A 288 -6.54 14.16 -7.05
C VAL A 288 -8.01 14.32 -6.67
N VAL A 289 -8.31 14.61 -5.41
CA VAL A 289 -9.68 14.85 -4.91
C VAL A 289 -10.33 16.02 -5.64
N ALA A 290 -9.60 17.14 -5.79
CA ALA A 290 -10.11 18.31 -6.48
C ALA A 290 -10.36 18.10 -7.98
N ALA A 291 -9.83 17.04 -8.57
CA ALA A 291 -9.89 16.77 -10.01
C ALA A 291 -11.03 15.85 -10.43
N VAL A 292 -11.74 15.22 -9.50
CA VAL A 292 -12.80 14.24 -9.78
C VAL A 292 -14.15 14.69 -9.24
N PRO A 293 -15.28 14.24 -9.82
CA PRO A 293 -16.61 14.51 -9.27
C PRO A 293 -16.83 13.70 -7.97
N ASP A 294 -17.74 14.19 -7.12
CA ASP A 294 -18.10 13.57 -5.83
C ASP A 294 -18.53 12.09 -5.96
N ALA A 295 -19.03 11.69 -7.11
CA ALA A 295 -19.42 10.31 -7.40
C ALA A 295 -18.23 9.36 -7.57
N CYS A 296 -17.01 9.86 -7.77
CA CYS A 296 -15.78 9.07 -7.85
C CYS A 296 -15.12 9.03 -6.47
N GLU A 297 -15.17 7.89 -5.80
CA GLU A 297 -14.61 7.75 -4.46
C GLU A 297 -13.06 7.74 -4.49
N VAL A 298 -12.42 8.61 -3.72
CA VAL A 298 -10.97 8.67 -3.63
C VAL A 298 -10.50 8.06 -2.32
N LEU A 299 -9.67 7.03 -2.42
CA LEU A 299 -8.97 6.38 -1.31
C LEU A 299 -7.48 6.71 -1.38
N VAL A 300 -6.75 6.50 -0.30
CA VAL A 300 -5.29 6.66 -0.27
C VAL A 300 -4.62 5.51 0.49
N ASP A 301 -3.43 5.12 0.07
CA ASP A 301 -2.58 4.22 0.84
C ASP A 301 -1.14 4.77 0.97
N GLY A 302 -0.34 4.13 1.80
CA GLY A 302 1.05 4.53 2.06
C GLY A 302 1.21 5.29 3.39
N GLY A 303 2.23 4.96 4.16
CA GLY A 303 2.65 5.69 5.36
C GLY A 303 1.79 5.58 6.61
N ILE A 304 0.58 5.06 6.55
CA ILE A 304 -0.40 5.02 7.66
C ILE A 304 0.06 4.06 8.76
N ARG A 305 0.08 4.55 10.00
CA ARG A 305 0.46 3.79 11.21
C ARG A 305 -0.47 4.04 12.39
N ARG A 306 -1.14 5.18 12.45
CA ARG A 306 -1.94 5.62 13.60
C ARG A 306 -3.35 6.05 13.16
N GLY A 307 -4.32 6.01 14.06
CA GLY A 307 -5.66 6.55 13.80
C GLY A 307 -5.66 8.04 13.44
N THR A 308 -4.70 8.80 13.97
CA THR A 308 -4.50 10.20 13.58
C THR A 308 -4.04 10.38 12.14
N ASP A 309 -3.32 9.40 11.55
CA ASP A 309 -2.96 9.44 10.14
C ASP A 309 -4.21 9.23 9.27
N VAL A 310 -5.09 8.29 9.69
CA VAL A 310 -6.40 8.10 9.04
C VAL A 310 -7.19 9.40 9.06
N LEU A 311 -7.31 10.05 10.22
CA LEU A 311 -8.03 11.31 10.36
C LEU A 311 -7.47 12.41 9.45
N LYS A 312 -6.13 12.51 9.30
CA LYS A 312 -5.49 13.47 8.39
C LYS A 312 -5.83 13.21 6.93
N ALA A 313 -5.79 11.94 6.50
CA ALA A 313 -6.16 11.56 5.13
C ALA A 313 -7.63 11.89 4.82
N LEU A 314 -8.54 11.59 5.75
CA LEU A 314 -9.96 11.95 5.61
C LEU A 314 -10.15 13.46 5.52
N ALA A 315 -9.46 14.25 6.36
CA ALA A 315 -9.51 15.71 6.32
C ALA A 315 -8.97 16.32 5.02
N LEU A 316 -8.10 15.60 4.29
CA LEU A 316 -7.62 15.96 2.97
C LEU A 316 -8.53 15.47 1.83
N GLY A 317 -9.66 14.86 2.16
CA GLY A 317 -10.70 14.47 1.21
C GLY A 317 -10.71 12.99 0.81
N ALA A 318 -9.89 12.14 1.43
CA ALA A 318 -10.03 10.70 1.21
C ALA A 318 -11.35 10.18 1.78
N ARG A 319 -12.04 9.30 1.04
CA ARG A 319 -13.20 8.56 1.55
C ARG A 319 -12.81 7.49 2.56
N ALA A 320 -11.67 6.86 2.34
CA ALA A 320 -11.08 5.86 3.23
C ALA A 320 -9.58 5.73 2.97
N VAL A 321 -8.91 4.99 3.83
CA VAL A 321 -7.49 4.62 3.67
C VAL A 321 -7.32 3.11 3.54
N LEU A 322 -6.22 2.70 2.89
CA LEU A 322 -5.82 1.29 2.89
C LEU A 322 -4.48 1.11 3.60
N VAL A 323 -4.38 0.04 4.39
CA VAL A 323 -3.16 -0.32 5.12
C VAL A 323 -2.60 -1.66 4.61
N GLY A 324 -1.31 -1.70 4.36
CA GLY A 324 -0.61 -2.91 3.90
C GLY A 324 0.24 -3.53 4.99
N ARG A 325 1.50 -3.11 5.09
CA ARG A 325 2.53 -3.67 5.98
C ARG A 325 2.07 -3.90 7.42
N PRO A 326 1.34 -2.98 8.09
CA PRO A 326 0.84 -3.21 9.45
C PRO A 326 0.04 -4.50 9.61
N VAL A 327 -0.79 -4.84 8.63
CA VAL A 327 -1.58 -6.08 8.64
C VAL A 327 -0.69 -7.31 8.50
N LEU A 328 0.32 -7.27 7.62
CA LEU A 328 1.29 -8.37 7.49
C LEU A 328 2.14 -8.56 8.75
N TRP A 329 2.48 -7.49 9.45
CA TRP A 329 3.16 -7.59 10.75
C TRP A 329 2.26 -8.26 11.79
N GLY A 330 0.98 -7.87 11.84
CA GLY A 330 -0.01 -8.52 12.68
C GLY A 330 -0.13 -10.02 12.41
N LEU A 331 -0.23 -10.39 11.12
CA LEU A 331 -0.25 -11.79 10.68
C LEU A 331 1.00 -12.56 11.11
N ALA A 332 2.20 -11.99 10.89
CA ALA A 332 3.47 -12.63 11.25
C ALA A 332 3.60 -12.88 12.76
N VAL A 333 3.00 -12.02 13.57
CA VAL A 333 3.11 -12.08 15.04
C VAL A 333 2.05 -12.96 15.66
N GLY A 334 0.81 -12.95 15.14
CA GLY A 334 -0.30 -13.61 15.80
C GLY A 334 -1.40 -14.12 14.85
N GLY A 335 -1.07 -14.38 13.56
CA GLY A 335 -2.06 -14.86 12.59
C GLY A 335 -3.25 -13.92 12.45
N ALA A 336 -4.45 -14.46 12.24
CA ALA A 336 -5.67 -13.68 12.11
C ALA A 336 -5.89 -12.74 13.32
N ALA A 337 -5.70 -13.24 14.55
CA ALA A 337 -5.89 -12.43 15.76
C ALA A 337 -4.89 -11.27 15.88
N GLY A 338 -3.67 -11.44 15.37
CA GLY A 338 -2.67 -10.36 15.32
C GLY A 338 -3.06 -9.27 14.33
N ALA A 339 -3.51 -9.64 13.13
CA ALA A 339 -3.98 -8.72 12.12
C ALA A 339 -5.27 -7.99 12.56
N GLU A 340 -6.18 -8.70 13.19
CA GLU A 340 -7.41 -8.13 13.80
C GLU A 340 -7.05 -7.05 14.82
N ARG A 341 -6.13 -7.32 15.75
CA ARG A 341 -5.71 -6.34 16.75
C ARG A 341 -5.09 -5.08 16.13
N VAL A 342 -4.28 -5.22 15.08
CA VAL A 342 -3.74 -4.06 14.36
C VAL A 342 -4.87 -3.19 13.80
N LEU A 343 -5.87 -3.79 13.16
CA LEU A 343 -7.01 -3.07 12.61
C LEU A 343 -7.88 -2.46 13.71
N ALA A 344 -8.14 -3.20 14.80
CA ALA A 344 -8.90 -2.72 15.95
C ALA A 344 -8.19 -1.54 16.65
N THR A 345 -6.85 -1.58 16.73
CA THR A 345 -6.05 -0.46 17.26
C THR A 345 -6.22 0.78 16.40
N LEU A 346 -6.10 0.68 15.08
CA LEU A 346 -6.31 1.81 14.16
C LEU A 346 -7.71 2.39 14.28
N ARG A 347 -8.74 1.53 14.44
CA ARG A 347 -10.11 1.95 14.67
C ARG A 347 -10.26 2.71 15.99
N ALA A 348 -9.80 2.14 17.10
CA ALA A 348 -9.88 2.78 18.41
C ALA A 348 -9.17 4.12 18.47
N GLU A 349 -7.97 4.21 17.87
CA GLU A 349 -7.22 5.47 17.76
C GLU A 349 -7.92 6.51 16.87
N LEU A 350 -8.60 6.07 15.80
CA LEU A 350 -9.41 6.98 14.97
C LEU A 350 -10.59 7.52 15.77
N GLU A 351 -11.35 6.66 16.45
CA GLU A 351 -12.47 7.06 17.31
C GLU A 351 -12.02 8.05 18.42
N GLU A 352 -10.90 7.77 19.06
CA GLU A 352 -10.28 8.67 20.03
C GLU A 352 -9.89 10.01 19.40
N ALA A 353 -9.24 10.00 18.23
CA ALA A 353 -8.84 11.20 17.52
C ALA A 353 -10.05 12.03 17.07
N MET A 354 -11.13 11.39 16.62
CA MET A 354 -12.41 12.06 16.30
C MET A 354 -12.98 12.75 17.53
N ALA A 355 -13.03 12.07 18.66
CA ALA A 355 -13.52 12.64 19.93
C ALA A 355 -12.64 13.82 20.39
N LEU A 356 -11.32 13.63 20.45
CA LEU A 356 -10.37 14.66 20.91
C LEU A 356 -10.32 15.89 20.00
N THR A 357 -10.70 15.75 18.74
CA THR A 357 -10.74 16.88 17.78
C THR A 357 -12.13 17.49 17.63
N GLY A 358 -13.15 16.99 18.33
CA GLY A 358 -14.53 17.48 18.23
C GLY A 358 -15.15 17.19 16.85
N ARG A 359 -14.89 16.01 16.29
CA ARG A 359 -15.40 15.55 14.98
C ARG A 359 -16.10 14.19 15.13
N PRO A 360 -17.31 14.15 15.74
CA PRO A 360 -17.96 12.89 16.10
C PRO A 360 -18.45 12.04 14.91
N VAL A 361 -18.58 12.63 13.73
CA VAL A 361 -18.99 11.95 12.49
C VAL A 361 -18.01 12.22 11.36
N LEU A 362 -17.90 11.30 10.38
CA LEU A 362 -16.96 11.45 9.27
C LEU A 362 -17.21 12.71 8.43
N ASP A 363 -18.48 13.07 8.22
CA ASP A 363 -18.86 14.27 7.45
C ASP A 363 -18.44 15.59 8.14
N ALA A 364 -18.12 15.56 9.44
CA ALA A 364 -17.58 16.70 10.16
C ALA A 364 -16.06 16.84 9.97
N ILE A 365 -15.38 15.86 9.39
CA ILE A 365 -13.94 15.89 9.16
C ILE A 365 -13.69 16.66 7.86
N ALA A 366 -13.02 17.82 7.97
CA ALA A 366 -12.79 18.73 6.86
C ALA A 366 -11.39 19.36 6.95
N PRO A 367 -10.88 20.00 5.90
CA PRO A 367 -9.53 20.56 5.86
C PRO A 367 -9.21 21.59 6.95
N ASP A 368 -10.21 22.25 7.55
CA ASP A 368 -10.04 23.17 8.67
C ASP A 368 -9.51 22.51 9.96
N LEU A 369 -9.60 21.17 10.03
CA LEU A 369 -9.00 20.35 11.06
C LEU A 369 -7.47 20.36 10.99
N LEU A 370 -6.88 20.69 9.84
CA LEU A 370 -5.45 20.57 9.60
C LEU A 370 -4.73 21.92 9.69
N HIS A 371 -3.53 21.86 10.21
CA HIS A 371 -2.53 22.90 10.11
C HIS A 371 -1.27 22.30 9.47
N LEU A 372 -0.90 22.81 8.31
CA LEU A 372 0.35 22.44 7.66
C LEU A 372 1.50 23.15 8.39
N SER A 373 2.29 22.41 9.14
CA SER A 373 3.49 22.96 9.75
C SER A 373 4.49 23.32 8.65
N PRO A 374 5.10 24.51 8.68
CA PRO A 374 6.25 24.76 7.82
C PRO A 374 7.23 23.62 8.06
N ALA A 375 7.70 22.97 6.99
CA ALA A 375 8.74 21.96 7.12
C ALA A 375 9.85 22.60 7.95
N ALA A 376 10.21 21.98 9.08
CA ALA A 376 11.44 22.35 9.77
C ALA A 376 12.51 22.19 8.67
N ALA A 377 13.10 23.31 8.26
CA ALA A 377 14.15 23.31 7.24
C ALA A 377 15.16 22.26 7.72
N ALA A 378 15.31 21.18 6.97
CA ALA A 378 16.39 20.26 7.23
C ALA A 378 17.65 21.12 7.32
N PRO A 379 18.50 20.96 8.36
CA PRO A 379 19.74 21.71 8.41
C PRO A 379 20.39 21.50 7.05
N SER A 380 20.54 22.58 6.29
CA SER A 380 21.19 22.55 4.98
C SER A 380 22.59 22.01 5.24
N ALA A 381 22.78 20.73 4.97
CA ALA A 381 24.14 20.22 4.76
C ALA A 381 24.66 21.07 3.61
N GLY A 382 25.55 22.02 3.94
CA GLY A 382 26.06 23.00 3.01
C GLY A 382 26.58 22.27 1.78
N LEU A 383 25.90 22.47 0.67
CA LEU A 383 26.50 22.18 -0.62
C LEU A 383 27.77 23.06 -0.68
N PRO A 384 28.94 22.48 -0.95
CA PRO A 384 30.14 23.28 -1.15
C PRO A 384 29.84 24.26 -2.29
N HIS A 385 30.00 25.56 -2.01
CA HIS A 385 29.96 26.61 -3.00
C HIS A 385 30.99 26.26 -4.10
N LEU A 386 30.53 25.83 -5.25
CA LEU A 386 31.30 25.86 -6.47
C LEU A 386 31.39 27.34 -6.88
N SER A 387 32.45 27.99 -6.48
CA SER A 387 32.82 29.30 -7.00
C SER A 387 33.02 29.16 -8.51
N PRO A 388 32.43 30.03 -9.34
CA PRO A 388 32.79 30.08 -10.76
C PRO A 388 34.19 30.66 -10.88
N ASP A 389 35.17 29.82 -11.07
CA ASP A 389 36.53 30.24 -11.41
C ASP A 389 36.56 30.64 -12.89
N HIS A 390 36.40 31.94 -13.14
CA HIS A 390 36.64 32.57 -14.42
C HIS A 390 38.14 32.79 -14.57
N SER A 391 38.87 31.76 -14.97
CA SER A 391 40.17 31.93 -15.60
C SER A 391 40.07 31.59 -17.08
N SER A 392 39.77 32.63 -17.86
CA SER A 392 39.96 32.67 -19.32
C SER A 392 41.44 32.49 -19.65
N GLN A 393 41.82 31.36 -20.21
CA GLN A 393 43.05 31.21 -20.96
C GLN A 393 42.73 31.31 -22.45
N PRO A 394 43.55 32.10 -23.24
CA PRO A 394 43.33 32.28 -24.67
C PRO A 394 43.76 31.04 -25.45
N LEU A 395 42.95 30.66 -26.42
CA LEU A 395 43.24 29.67 -27.44
C LEU A 395 44.46 30.13 -28.26
N LEU A 396 45.55 29.40 -28.15
CA LEU A 396 46.66 29.50 -29.09
C LEU A 396 46.23 28.85 -30.42
N THR A 397 46.06 29.70 -31.41
CA THR A 397 46.04 29.32 -32.83
C THR A 397 47.38 28.72 -33.21
N ASN A 398 47.39 27.51 -33.74
CA ASN A 398 48.53 26.94 -34.40
C ASN A 398 48.16 26.67 -35.86
N ASP A 399 48.50 27.69 -36.70
CA ASP A 399 48.67 27.51 -38.10
C ASP A 399 49.95 26.65 -38.32
N ARG A 400 49.84 25.58 -39.03
CA ARG A 400 50.87 25.03 -39.87
C ARG A 400 50.27 24.39 -41.09
N ASP A 401 50.56 25.12 -42.18
CA ASP A 401 50.39 24.71 -43.55
C ASP A 401 51.26 23.51 -43.98
N MET A 402 50.72 22.83 -44.98
CA MET A 402 51.43 22.25 -46.15
C MET A 402 52.43 21.08 -45.91
N ALA A 403 52.12 19.93 -46.35
CA ALA A 403 52.64 19.22 -47.54
C ALA A 403 51.84 17.92 -47.72
#